data_01add2b357abb88f599aa2637339f5c1
#
_entry.id   01add2b357abb88f599aa2637339f5c1
#
_cell.length_a   1.000
_cell.length_b   1.000
_cell.length_c   1.000
_cell.angle_alpha   90.00
_cell.angle_beta   90.00
_cell.angle_gamma   90.00
#
_symmetry.space_group_name_H-M   'P 1'
#
loop_
_entity.id
_entity.type
_entity.pdbx_description
1 polymer ?
#
loop_
_entity_poly.entity_id
_entity_poly.type
_entity_poly.pdbx_seq_one_letter_code
_entity_poly.pdbx_strand_id
1 'polypeptide(L)'
;MEELVLELKKKIIDVLNLEDLQPEDIDSDAPLFGEEGLGLDSIDALELIVMMEKEYGIKIKDPSAGKDIFKSINTIAAFIKQRGRDDV
;
A
#
# COMPACT_ATOMS: atom_id res chain seq x y z
N MET A 1 12.97 5.89 -4.13
CA MET A 1 12.06 5.28 -3.15
C MET A 1 11.24 6.28 -2.38
N GLU A 2 11.83 7.40 -1.97
CA GLU A 2 11.07 8.38 -1.19
C GLU A 2 9.86 8.94 -1.91
N GLU A 3 9.99 9.21 -3.19
CA GLU A 3 8.86 9.71 -3.96
C GLU A 3 7.75 8.68 -4.07
N LEU A 4 8.13 7.43 -4.28
CA LEU A 4 7.16 6.35 -4.37
C LEU A 4 6.47 6.11 -3.03
N VAL A 5 7.24 6.17 -1.95
CA VAL A 5 6.69 6.01 -0.61
C VAL A 5 5.65 7.09 -0.33
N LEU A 6 5.97 8.34 -0.63
CA LEU A 6 5.03 9.43 -0.42
C LEU A 6 3.79 9.28 -1.29
N GLU A 7 3.98 8.90 -2.54
CA GLU A 7 2.87 8.67 -3.46
C GLU A 7 1.93 7.59 -2.93
N LEU A 8 2.51 6.49 -2.41
CA LEU A 8 1.72 5.39 -1.86
C LEU A 8 0.91 5.84 -0.65
N LYS A 9 1.52 6.62 0.23
CA LYS A 9 0.81 7.12 1.40
C LYS A 9 -0.39 7.96 0.98
N LYS A 10 -0.21 8.83 0.01
CA LYS A 10 -1.30 9.65 -0.48
C LYS A 10 -2.40 8.83 -1.14
N LYS A 11 -2.02 7.85 -1.93
CA LYS A 11 -3.00 7.01 -2.62
C LYS A 11 -3.80 6.15 -1.65
N ILE A 12 -3.14 5.61 -0.64
CA ILE A 12 -3.81 4.80 0.37
C ILE A 12 -4.81 5.65 1.14
N ILE A 13 -4.42 6.85 1.55
CA ILE A 13 -5.32 7.76 2.24
C ILE A 13 -6.54 8.07 1.38
N ASP A 14 -6.32 8.31 0.10
CA ASP A 14 -7.40 8.63 -0.83
C ASP A 14 -8.32 7.43 -1.08
N VAL A 15 -7.75 6.28 -1.37
CA VAL A 15 -8.51 5.07 -1.70
C VAL A 15 -9.34 4.59 -0.51
N LEU A 16 -8.77 4.66 0.68
CA LEU A 16 -9.43 4.17 1.89
C LEU A 16 -10.16 5.28 2.66
N ASN A 17 -10.18 6.49 2.12
CA ASN A 17 -10.86 7.62 2.76
C ASN A 17 -10.37 7.89 4.19
N LEU A 18 -9.07 7.85 4.38
CA LEU A 18 -8.48 8.10 5.68
C LEU A 18 -8.29 9.60 5.89
N GLU A 19 -9.38 10.33 5.89
CA GLU A 19 -9.36 11.79 5.91
C GLU A 19 -8.70 12.40 7.13
N ASP A 20 -8.68 11.67 8.22
CA ASP A 20 -8.06 12.14 9.46
C ASP A 20 -6.55 12.00 9.46
N LEU A 21 -6.00 11.36 8.44
CA LEU A 21 -4.57 11.10 8.36
C LEU A 21 -3.90 11.95 7.28
N GLN A 22 -2.69 12.39 7.59
CA GLN A 22 -1.81 13.01 6.63
C GLN A 22 -0.74 12.00 6.23
N PRO A 23 -0.09 12.16 5.08
CA PRO A 23 1.00 11.25 4.74
C PRO A 23 2.08 11.17 5.82
N GLU A 24 2.34 12.27 6.51
CA GLU A 24 3.34 12.32 7.58
C GLU A 24 2.95 11.47 8.79
N ASP A 25 1.66 11.18 8.95
CA ASP A 25 1.18 10.38 10.06
C ASP A 25 1.40 8.89 9.85
N ILE A 26 1.71 8.48 8.62
CA ILE A 26 1.92 7.09 8.31
C ILE A 26 3.41 6.78 8.33
N ASP A 27 3.81 5.91 9.27
CA ASP A 27 5.19 5.47 9.36
C ASP A 27 5.43 4.43 8.26
N SER A 28 6.47 4.64 7.46
CA SER A 28 6.76 3.77 6.32
C SER A 28 7.08 2.33 6.71
N ASP A 29 7.59 2.12 7.92
CA ASP A 29 7.94 0.78 8.41
C ASP A 29 6.87 0.17 9.30
N ALA A 30 5.89 0.96 9.73
CA ALA A 30 4.88 0.47 10.65
C ALA A 30 3.88 -0.45 9.95
N PRO A 31 3.31 -1.41 10.67
CA PRO A 31 2.27 -2.27 10.09
C PRO A 31 1.09 -1.45 9.63
N LEU A 32 0.48 -1.88 8.52
CA LEU A 32 -0.73 -1.23 8.03
C LEU A 32 -1.97 -1.89 8.62
N PHE A 33 -1.89 -3.18 8.90
CA PHE A 33 -3.03 -3.95 9.37
C PHE A 33 -2.92 -4.25 10.87
N GLY A 34 -4.07 -4.48 11.47
CA GLY A 34 -4.13 -4.83 12.87
C GLY A 34 -4.08 -3.63 13.79
N GLU A 35 -4.18 -3.88 15.07
CA GLU A 35 -4.25 -2.84 16.09
C GLU A 35 -2.98 -2.01 16.21
N GLU A 36 -1.86 -2.61 15.88
CA GLU A 36 -0.57 -1.92 15.97
C GLU A 36 -0.31 -0.97 14.82
N GLY A 37 -1.10 -1.07 13.76
CA GLY A 37 -0.95 -0.22 12.59
C GLY A 37 -2.12 0.73 12.44
N LEU A 38 -2.57 0.88 11.20
CA LEU A 38 -3.70 1.76 10.90
C LEU A 38 -5.05 1.11 11.15
N GLY A 39 -5.05 -0.13 11.58
CA GLY A 39 -6.28 -0.85 11.84
C GLY A 39 -7.01 -1.30 10.58
N LEU A 40 -6.30 -1.46 9.49
CA LEU A 40 -6.90 -1.90 8.24
C LEU A 40 -7.30 -3.38 8.31
N ASP A 41 -8.32 -3.76 7.56
CA ASP A 41 -8.79 -5.14 7.56
C ASP A 41 -8.75 -5.74 6.15
N SER A 42 -9.31 -6.93 5.98
CA SER A 42 -9.25 -7.62 4.68
C SER A 42 -9.97 -6.89 3.57
N ILE A 43 -10.99 -6.11 3.89
CA ILE A 43 -11.70 -5.31 2.89
C ILE A 43 -10.76 -4.21 2.39
N ASP A 44 -10.03 -3.60 3.28
CA ASP A 44 -9.05 -2.58 2.90
C ASP A 44 -7.95 -3.18 2.04
N ALA A 45 -7.54 -4.41 2.33
CA ALA A 45 -6.55 -5.10 1.51
C ALA A 45 -7.04 -5.28 0.08
N LEU A 46 -8.31 -5.63 -0.10
CA LEU A 46 -8.89 -5.76 -1.43
C LEU A 46 -8.87 -4.44 -2.18
N GLU A 47 -9.16 -3.35 -1.49
CA GLU A 47 -9.10 -2.03 -2.10
C GLU A 47 -7.68 -1.70 -2.56
N LEU A 48 -6.69 -2.05 -1.76
CA LEU A 48 -5.30 -1.82 -2.13
C LEU A 48 -4.88 -2.68 -3.32
N ILE A 49 -5.36 -3.91 -3.39
CA ILE A 49 -5.08 -4.78 -4.53
C ILE A 49 -5.63 -4.16 -5.82
N VAL A 50 -6.85 -3.63 -5.77
CA VAL A 50 -7.45 -2.97 -6.91
C VAL A 50 -6.65 -1.72 -7.29
N MET A 51 -6.22 -0.96 -6.30
CA MET A 51 -5.42 0.23 -6.53
C MET A 51 -4.10 -0.12 -7.23
N MET A 52 -3.43 -1.20 -6.79
CA MET A 52 -2.19 -1.63 -7.42
C MET A 52 -2.39 -1.97 -8.88
N GLU A 53 -3.49 -2.60 -9.22
CA GLU A 53 -3.78 -2.92 -10.61
C GLU A 53 -4.05 -1.67 -11.43
N LYS A 54 -4.86 -0.78 -10.91
CA LYS A 54 -5.23 0.45 -11.63
C LYS A 54 -4.10 1.44 -11.77
N GLU A 55 -3.34 1.66 -10.71
CA GLU A 55 -2.34 2.72 -10.69
C GLU A 55 -0.98 2.26 -11.16
N TYR A 56 -0.66 1.00 -10.98
CA TYR A 56 0.67 0.48 -11.29
C TYR A 56 0.65 -0.68 -12.29
N GLY A 57 -0.52 -1.12 -12.69
CA GLY A 57 -0.63 -2.23 -13.64
C GLY A 57 -0.17 -3.56 -13.09
N ILE A 58 -0.15 -3.71 -11.77
CA ILE A 58 0.32 -4.91 -11.12
C ILE A 58 -0.87 -5.72 -10.62
N LYS A 59 -0.99 -6.96 -11.08
CA LYS A 59 -2.06 -7.84 -10.64
C LYS A 59 -1.57 -8.75 -9.54
N ILE A 60 -2.29 -8.75 -8.43
CA ILE A 60 -2.02 -9.65 -7.32
C ILE A 60 -3.09 -10.72 -7.35
N LYS A 61 -2.73 -11.91 -7.82
CA LYS A 61 -3.69 -12.98 -8.03
C LYS A 61 -4.10 -13.71 -6.77
N ASP A 62 -3.20 -13.75 -5.80
CA ASP A 62 -3.41 -14.49 -4.56
C ASP A 62 -3.58 -13.51 -3.40
N PRO A 63 -4.80 -13.40 -2.84
CA PRO A 63 -4.99 -12.49 -1.71
C PRO A 63 -4.13 -12.81 -0.49
N SER A 64 -3.73 -14.06 -0.32
CA SER A 64 -2.88 -14.39 0.81
C SER A 64 -1.45 -13.85 0.64
N ALA A 65 -1.00 -13.70 -0.60
CA ALA A 65 0.27 -13.05 -0.87
C ALA A 65 0.22 -11.56 -0.53
N GLY A 66 -0.98 -10.98 -0.61
CA GLY A 66 -1.18 -9.57 -0.31
C GLY A 66 -0.80 -9.21 1.12
N LYS A 67 -0.96 -10.14 2.05
CA LYS A 67 -0.61 -9.88 3.46
C LYS A 67 0.85 -9.51 3.62
N ASP A 68 1.73 -10.20 2.90
CA ASP A 68 3.15 -9.91 2.95
C ASP A 68 3.49 -8.64 2.20
N ILE A 69 2.83 -8.42 1.06
CA ILE A 69 3.08 -7.24 0.24
C ILE A 69 2.64 -5.98 0.97
N PHE A 70 1.48 -6.01 1.58
CA PHE A 70 0.88 -4.84 2.24
C PHE A 70 1.20 -4.74 3.72
N LYS A 71 2.28 -5.35 4.15
CA LYS A 71 2.69 -5.31 5.53
C LYS A 71 3.01 -3.87 5.99
N SER A 72 3.70 -3.12 5.13
CA SER A 72 4.02 -1.72 5.42
C SER A 72 4.14 -0.97 4.10
N ILE A 73 4.26 0.34 4.17
CA ILE A 73 4.48 1.15 2.98
C ILE A 73 5.77 0.74 2.29
N ASN A 74 6.83 0.51 3.05
CA ASN A 74 8.12 0.12 2.47
C ASN A 74 8.03 -1.22 1.74
N THR A 75 7.28 -2.18 2.26
CA THR A 75 7.14 -3.46 1.56
C THR A 75 6.35 -3.31 0.27
N ILE A 76 5.36 -2.43 0.25
CA ILE A 76 4.61 -2.15 -0.96
C ILE A 76 5.52 -1.50 -2.00
N ALA A 77 6.29 -0.51 -1.59
CA ALA A 77 7.21 0.19 -2.49
C ALA A 77 8.23 -0.76 -3.09
N ALA A 78 8.79 -1.64 -2.27
CA ALA A 78 9.75 -2.64 -2.76
C ALA A 78 9.12 -3.57 -3.78
N PHE A 79 7.89 -3.99 -3.53
CA PHE A 79 7.17 -4.86 -4.44
C PHE A 79 6.93 -4.18 -5.79
N ILE A 80 6.53 -2.92 -5.76
CA ILE A 80 6.30 -2.16 -6.99
C ILE A 80 7.58 -2.02 -7.80
N LYS A 81 8.69 -1.74 -7.14
CA LYS A 81 9.97 -1.60 -7.83
C LYS A 81 10.38 -2.90 -8.49
N GLN A 82 10.15 -4.03 -7.82
CA GLN A 82 10.49 -5.32 -8.40
C GLN A 82 9.63 -5.68 -9.59
N ARG A 83 8.36 -5.27 -9.57
CA ARG A 83 7.39 -5.79 -10.54
C ARG A 83 7.21 -4.96 -11.78
N GLY A 84 7.29 -3.68 -11.68
CA GLY A 84 6.91 -2.95 -12.86
C GLY A 84 7.37 -1.52 -12.94
N ARG A 85 7.53 -0.88 -11.81
CA ARG A 85 7.84 0.54 -11.80
C ARG A 85 9.20 0.84 -12.43
N ASP A 86 10.09 -0.14 -12.38
CA ASP A 86 11.43 0.02 -12.93
C ASP A 86 11.44 0.08 -14.44
N ASP A 87 10.39 -0.39 -15.06
CA ASP A 87 10.28 -0.41 -16.52
C ASP A 87 9.91 0.93 -17.10
N VAL A 88 9.60 1.85 -16.26
CA VAL A 88 9.11 3.16 -16.68
C VAL A 88 10.23 4.15 -16.87
#